data_04d03936c87e65ae3c7eb1d78c16a75c
#
_entry.id   04d03936c87e65ae3c7eb1d78c16a75c
#
_cell.length_a   1.000
_cell.length_b   1.000
_cell.length_c   1.000
_cell.angle_alpha   90.00
_cell.angle_beta   90.00
_cell.angle_gamma   90.00
#
_symmetry.space_group_name_H-M   'P 1'
#
loop_
_entity.id
_entity.type
_entity.pdbx_description
1 polymer ?
#
loop_
_entity_poly.entity_id
_entity_poly.type
_entity_poly.pdbx_seq_one_letter_code
_entity_poly.pdbx_strand_id
1 'polypeptide(L)'
;MPPSLETIHSTTGPPAVELSGGIPSQAEAPGASPPAPSGLQPLGPSRKGAKDMVIERFEQKFIIHPRLVPQIRHYLEPFVVPDPNGKGDIPEYITTTLQLDRPTMDLALAKERKAYARFKLRIRTYGTDSNPKNPVFFELKRKVGVVIIKSRARMSRGKYGPNIVPHPETAPMLKSPKENNNLLEFCRIANTIGARPKMLIRYIRESYFGANDDYARITFDRRVSYRPTRSWELPGEEVADFKYWRPMDTQTGLRRPYAGYIFELKAMRDTPTWMMELVRRFNLNNTGFCKYAVAWRLETLFRGFTYADGSENTTLTPNWI
;
A
#
# COMPACT_ATOMS: atom_id res chain seq x y z
N MET A 1 33.76 47.03 19.84
CA MET A 1 32.66 47.95 20.13
C MET A 1 31.60 47.74 19.07
N PRO A 2 30.44 47.20 19.40
CA PRO A 2 29.30 47.11 18.49
C PRO A 2 28.38 48.33 18.67
N PRO A 3 27.67 48.80 17.65
CA PRO A 3 26.68 49.84 17.82
C PRO A 3 25.29 49.26 18.13
N SER A 4 24.51 50.08 18.76
CA SER A 4 23.35 49.96 19.56
C SER A 4 22.06 49.66 18.78
N LEU A 5 21.14 48.97 19.46
CA LEU A 5 19.73 48.75 19.15
C LEU A 5 18.95 50.08 19.17
N GLU A 6 18.17 50.31 18.12
CA GLU A 6 17.04 51.26 18.17
C GLU A 6 15.71 50.51 18.09
N THR A 7 14.91 50.76 19.12
CA THR A 7 13.56 50.30 19.32
C THR A 7 12.58 51.19 18.55
N ILE A 8 11.75 50.60 17.69
CA ILE A 8 10.61 51.34 17.10
C ILE A 8 9.32 50.66 17.59
N HIS A 9 8.60 51.36 18.47
CA HIS A 9 7.20 51.14 18.78
C HIS A 9 6.34 51.74 17.66
N SER A 10 5.36 51.01 17.18
CA SER A 10 4.17 51.56 16.53
C SER A 10 2.98 50.65 16.76
N THR A 11 2.09 51.15 17.58
CA THR A 11 0.72 50.71 17.84
C THR A 11 -0.21 51.22 16.74
N THR A 12 -1.07 50.36 16.19
CA THR A 12 -2.42 50.70 15.77
C THR A 12 -3.22 49.43 15.51
N GLY A 13 -4.22 49.16 16.38
CA GLY A 13 -5.25 48.19 16.19
C GLY A 13 -6.43 48.74 15.39
N PRO A 14 -7.21 47.91 14.68
CA PRO A 14 -8.41 48.36 13.99
C PRO A 14 -9.62 48.49 14.93
N PRO A 15 -10.63 49.36 14.56
CA PRO A 15 -11.73 49.71 15.44
C PRO A 15 -12.82 48.65 15.54
N ALA A 16 -13.46 48.62 16.70
CA ALA A 16 -14.63 47.82 17.01
C ALA A 16 -15.87 48.32 16.25
N VAL A 17 -16.65 47.43 15.69
CA VAL A 17 -17.97 47.67 15.13
C VAL A 17 -19.01 47.23 16.14
N GLU A 18 -19.75 48.20 16.69
CA GLU A 18 -20.97 47.97 17.46
C GLU A 18 -22.12 47.52 16.56
N LEU A 19 -22.75 46.42 16.86
CA LEU A 19 -24.04 46.02 16.31
C LEU A 19 -25.11 46.10 17.41
N SER A 20 -25.86 47.17 17.40
CA SER A 20 -27.16 47.30 18.09
C SER A 20 -28.27 46.77 17.16
N GLY A 21 -29.15 45.92 17.64
CA GLY A 21 -30.33 45.53 16.89
C GLY A 21 -31.18 44.52 17.65
N GLY A 22 -32.28 45.06 18.21
CA GLY A 22 -33.16 44.43 19.17
C GLY A 22 -33.94 43.21 18.72
N ILE A 23 -34.32 42.45 19.70
CA ILE A 23 -35.21 41.28 19.65
C ILE A 23 -36.66 41.78 19.77
N PRO A 24 -37.61 41.32 18.95
CA PRO A 24 -39.00 41.26 19.33
C PRO A 24 -39.42 39.85 19.72
N SER A 25 -39.85 39.73 20.93
CA SER A 25 -40.62 38.61 21.49
C SER A 25 -42.02 38.58 20.86
N GLN A 26 -42.45 37.43 20.31
CA GLN A 26 -43.84 37.02 20.31
C GLN A 26 -43.94 35.51 20.39
N ALA A 27 -44.60 35.07 21.45
CA ALA A 27 -45.06 33.73 21.68
C ALA A 27 -46.37 33.49 20.93
N GLU A 28 -46.47 32.42 20.17
CA GLU A 28 -47.75 31.82 19.76
C GLU A 28 -47.77 30.30 20.01
N ALA A 29 -48.87 29.85 20.53
CA ALA A 29 -49.16 28.54 21.01
C ALA A 29 -49.52 27.53 19.90
N PRO A 30 -49.67 26.23 20.19
CA PRO A 30 -49.44 25.14 19.22
C PRO A 30 -50.65 24.86 18.33
N GLY A 31 -50.44 24.89 17.02
CA GLY A 31 -51.39 24.43 16.01
C GLY A 31 -51.19 22.96 15.63
N ALA A 32 -52.32 22.28 15.44
CA ALA A 32 -52.51 20.88 15.21
C ALA A 32 -51.62 20.25 14.10
N SER A 33 -51.16 19.02 14.35
CA SER A 33 -50.50 18.17 13.41
C SER A 33 -51.39 17.73 12.23
N PRO A 34 -50.92 17.74 10.98
CA PRO A 34 -51.70 17.17 9.87
C PRO A 34 -51.73 15.64 9.94
N PRO A 35 -52.78 14.99 9.41
CA PRO A 35 -52.94 13.55 9.47
C PRO A 35 -51.93 12.81 8.60
N ALA A 36 -51.43 11.69 9.08
CA ALA A 36 -50.52 10.80 8.38
C ALA A 36 -51.17 10.23 7.10
N PRO A 37 -50.43 10.14 5.97
CA PRO A 37 -50.94 9.45 4.79
C PRO A 37 -50.97 7.95 5.04
N SER A 38 -52.18 7.39 5.04
CA SER A 38 -52.44 5.96 5.01
C SER A 38 -52.01 5.39 3.65
N GLY A 39 -51.19 4.37 3.65
CA GLY A 39 -50.95 3.55 2.46
C GLY A 39 -49.48 3.31 2.08
N LEU A 40 -48.65 2.81 2.98
CA LEU A 40 -47.40 2.16 2.60
C LEU A 40 -47.59 0.65 2.74
N GLN A 41 -47.73 -0.03 1.58
CA GLN A 41 -47.62 -1.48 1.51
C GLN A 41 -46.22 -1.90 1.92
N PRO A 42 -46.03 -3.07 2.58
CA PRO A 42 -44.72 -3.58 2.95
C PRO A 42 -43.93 -3.88 1.66
N LEU A 43 -42.80 -3.18 1.49
CA LEU A 43 -41.80 -3.48 0.46
C LEU A 43 -41.38 -4.94 0.65
N GLY A 44 -41.55 -5.74 -0.40
CA GLY A 44 -41.06 -7.11 -0.48
C GLY A 44 -39.55 -7.24 -0.19
N PRO A 45 -39.01 -8.45 -0.04
CA PRO A 45 -37.70 -8.69 0.51
C PRO A 45 -36.65 -7.87 -0.25
N SER A 46 -36.02 -6.99 0.49
CA SER A 46 -34.93 -6.13 0.05
C SER A 46 -33.93 -6.95 -0.75
N ARG A 47 -33.74 -6.62 -2.03
CA ARG A 47 -32.55 -6.99 -2.79
C ARG A 47 -31.35 -6.68 -1.93
N LYS A 48 -30.49 -7.69 -1.72
CA LYS A 48 -29.19 -7.53 -1.07
C LYS A 48 -28.43 -6.47 -1.83
N GLY A 49 -28.62 -5.21 -1.47
CA GLY A 49 -27.76 -4.10 -1.86
C GLY A 49 -26.39 -4.44 -1.33
N ALA A 50 -25.40 -4.51 -2.22
CA ALA A 50 -24.01 -4.57 -1.83
C ALA A 50 -23.77 -3.33 -0.95
N LYS A 51 -23.79 -3.50 0.36
CA LYS A 51 -23.24 -2.53 1.28
C LYS A 51 -21.77 -2.44 0.93
N ASP A 52 -21.34 -1.34 0.32
CA ASP A 52 -19.94 -0.93 0.35
C ASP A 52 -19.60 -0.64 1.82
N MET A 53 -19.43 -1.73 2.57
CA MET A 53 -18.91 -1.63 3.93
C MET A 53 -17.49 -1.09 3.81
N VAL A 54 -17.28 0.13 4.26
CA VAL A 54 -15.93 0.64 4.54
C VAL A 54 -15.36 -0.25 5.63
N ILE A 55 -14.68 -1.32 5.21
CA ILE A 55 -14.05 -2.24 6.13
C ILE A 55 -12.79 -1.55 6.66
N GLU A 56 -12.88 -1.00 7.86
CA GLU A 56 -11.71 -0.49 8.55
C GLU A 56 -10.79 -1.65 8.91
N ARG A 57 -9.60 -1.65 8.31
CA ARG A 57 -8.57 -2.66 8.54
C ARG A 57 -7.34 -2.03 9.13
N PHE A 58 -6.87 -2.60 10.20
CA PHE A 58 -5.56 -2.27 10.76
C PHE A 58 -4.48 -3.09 10.05
N GLU A 59 -3.40 -2.41 9.67
CA GLU A 59 -2.22 -3.00 9.08
C GLU A 59 -1.01 -2.45 9.84
N GLN A 60 -0.41 -3.28 10.67
CA GLN A 60 0.81 -2.95 11.41
C GLN A 60 1.99 -3.68 10.80
N LYS A 61 3.14 -3.00 10.74
CA LYS A 61 4.38 -3.54 10.21
C LYS A 61 5.51 -3.37 11.20
N PHE A 62 6.24 -4.44 11.36
CA PHE A 62 7.36 -4.52 12.28
C PHE A 62 8.59 -4.98 11.53
N ILE A 63 9.74 -4.49 11.93
CA ILE A 63 11.03 -5.05 11.55
C ILE A 63 11.48 -5.91 12.71
N ILE A 64 11.57 -7.21 12.49
CA ILE A 64 11.93 -8.16 13.54
C ILE A 64 13.29 -8.80 13.28
N HIS A 65 14.02 -9.03 14.36
CA HIS A 65 15.28 -9.77 14.29
C HIS A 65 15.02 -11.25 13.94
N PRO A 66 15.84 -11.90 13.09
CA PRO A 66 15.64 -13.29 12.70
C PRO A 66 15.47 -14.27 13.85
N ARG A 67 16.12 -14.02 14.99
CA ARG A 67 16.00 -14.84 16.22
C ARG A 67 14.61 -14.89 16.81
N LEU A 68 13.78 -13.89 16.55
CA LEU A 68 12.39 -13.84 17.05
C LEU A 68 11.43 -14.66 16.19
N VAL A 69 11.79 -14.95 14.93
CA VAL A 69 10.89 -15.61 14.00
C VAL A 69 10.41 -16.99 14.50
N PRO A 70 11.28 -17.92 14.95
CA PRO A 70 10.82 -19.20 15.49
C PRO A 70 9.91 -19.03 16.71
N GLN A 71 10.23 -18.11 17.60
CA GLN A 71 9.44 -17.86 18.82
C GLN A 71 8.05 -17.29 18.49
N ILE A 72 7.97 -16.39 17.52
CA ILE A 72 6.70 -15.82 17.06
C ILE A 72 5.87 -16.90 16.34
N ARG A 73 6.47 -17.76 15.49
CA ARG A 73 5.78 -18.88 14.86
C ARG A 73 5.16 -19.81 15.90
N HIS A 74 5.95 -20.25 16.89
CA HIS A 74 5.47 -21.09 17.97
C HIS A 74 4.31 -20.45 18.74
N TYR A 75 4.38 -19.15 19.02
CA TYR A 75 3.27 -18.41 19.63
C TYR A 75 2.01 -18.42 18.75
N LEU A 76 2.18 -18.37 17.45
CA LEU A 76 1.07 -18.27 16.49
C LEU A 76 0.36 -19.62 16.25
N GLU A 77 1.01 -20.76 16.47
CA GLU A 77 0.50 -22.11 16.17
C GLU A 77 -0.98 -22.34 16.55
N PRO A 78 -1.46 -21.98 17.76
CA PRO A 78 -2.85 -22.22 18.13
C PRO A 78 -3.85 -21.23 17.50
N PHE A 79 -3.39 -20.16 16.87
CA PHE A 79 -4.24 -19.06 16.42
C PHE A 79 -4.38 -18.96 14.90
N VAL A 80 -3.53 -19.67 14.15
CA VAL A 80 -3.45 -19.45 12.68
C VAL A 80 -3.44 -20.77 11.91
N VAL A 81 -3.87 -20.67 10.65
CA VAL A 81 -3.74 -21.75 9.65
C VAL A 81 -2.86 -21.26 8.50
N PRO A 82 -2.11 -22.18 7.85
CA PRO A 82 -1.27 -21.86 6.70
C PRO A 82 -2.07 -21.23 5.55
N ASP A 83 -1.48 -20.28 4.82
CA ASP A 83 -2.03 -19.83 3.54
C ASP A 83 -1.98 -21.00 2.53
N PRO A 84 -3.12 -21.42 1.94
CA PRO A 84 -3.17 -22.53 1.01
C PRO A 84 -2.36 -22.30 -0.29
N ASN A 85 -1.93 -21.08 -0.56
CA ASN A 85 -1.04 -20.78 -1.68
C ASN A 85 0.44 -20.97 -1.34
N GLY A 86 0.77 -21.17 -0.07
CA GLY A 86 2.11 -21.48 0.39
C GLY A 86 2.49 -22.93 0.07
N LYS A 87 3.79 -23.21 -0.03
CA LYS A 87 4.34 -24.54 -0.28
C LYS A 87 5.34 -24.89 0.81
N GLY A 88 5.44 -26.21 1.09
CA GLY A 88 6.34 -26.75 2.12
C GLY A 88 5.77 -26.67 3.53
N ASP A 89 6.55 -27.13 4.51
CA ASP A 89 6.20 -27.11 5.94
C ASP A 89 5.96 -25.69 6.47
N ILE A 90 6.69 -24.74 5.91
CA ILE A 90 6.46 -23.31 6.10
C ILE A 90 5.74 -22.81 4.85
N PRO A 91 4.52 -22.22 4.96
CA PRO A 91 3.70 -21.82 3.81
C PRO A 91 4.29 -20.59 3.11
N GLU A 92 5.33 -20.81 2.30
CA GLU A 92 6.06 -19.76 1.61
C GLU A 92 5.76 -19.70 0.11
N TYR A 93 5.85 -18.48 -0.44
CA TYR A 93 5.84 -18.23 -1.87
C TYR A 93 6.60 -16.96 -2.24
N ILE A 94 7.16 -16.96 -3.43
CA ILE A 94 7.84 -15.78 -3.97
C ILE A 94 6.80 -14.81 -4.52
N THR A 95 6.95 -13.54 -4.14
CA THR A 95 6.16 -12.43 -4.67
C THR A 95 7.08 -11.49 -5.45
N THR A 96 6.75 -11.23 -6.70
CA THR A 96 7.41 -10.22 -7.52
C THR A 96 6.43 -9.11 -7.89
N THR A 97 6.88 -7.86 -7.79
CA THR A 97 6.02 -6.69 -8.02
C THR A 97 6.77 -5.68 -8.88
N LEU A 98 6.20 -5.31 -10.02
CA LEU A 98 6.64 -4.20 -10.83
C LEU A 98 5.96 -2.93 -10.32
N GLN A 99 6.74 -1.98 -9.82
CA GLN A 99 6.26 -0.68 -9.36
C GLN A 99 6.31 0.33 -10.49
N LEU A 100 5.23 1.07 -10.66
CA LEU A 100 5.13 2.15 -11.63
C LEU A 100 5.19 3.49 -10.91
N ASP A 101 5.88 4.46 -11.52
CA ASP A 101 5.96 5.83 -11.03
C ASP A 101 6.20 6.78 -12.20
N ARG A 102 6.05 8.07 -11.94
CA ARG A 102 6.47 9.12 -12.87
C ARG A 102 8.00 9.19 -12.94
N PRO A 103 8.58 9.79 -14.00
CA PRO A 103 10.02 10.08 -14.04
C PRO A 103 10.52 10.80 -12.78
N THR A 104 9.73 11.70 -12.24
CA THR A 104 9.98 12.49 -11.03
C THR A 104 9.82 11.74 -9.71
N MET A 105 9.46 10.43 -9.74
CA MET A 105 9.28 9.56 -8.56
C MET A 105 8.22 10.06 -7.57
N ASP A 106 7.19 10.73 -8.05
CA ASP A 106 6.18 11.40 -7.23
C ASP A 106 5.40 10.46 -6.31
N LEU A 107 5.12 9.22 -6.76
CA LEU A 107 4.37 8.26 -5.95
C LEU A 107 5.21 7.73 -4.77
N ALA A 108 6.52 7.57 -4.97
CA ALA A 108 7.46 7.25 -3.90
C ALA A 108 7.58 8.43 -2.93
N LEU A 109 7.80 9.63 -3.43
CA LEU A 109 7.92 10.87 -2.66
C LEU A 109 6.64 11.19 -1.87
N ALA A 110 5.46 11.03 -2.45
CA ALA A 110 4.19 11.22 -1.76
C ALA A 110 4.06 10.30 -0.52
N LYS A 111 4.66 9.11 -0.57
CA LYS A 111 4.71 8.21 0.60
C LYS A 111 5.68 8.70 1.66
N GLU A 112 6.88 9.15 1.27
CA GLU A 112 7.89 9.69 2.19
C GLU A 112 7.40 10.97 2.89
N ARG A 113 6.79 11.87 2.15
CA ARG A 113 6.21 13.13 2.65
C ARG A 113 4.91 12.93 3.43
N LYS A 114 4.43 11.69 3.57
CA LYS A 114 3.15 11.35 4.21
C LYS A 114 1.95 12.13 3.62
N ALA A 115 1.99 12.42 2.31
CA ALA A 115 0.95 13.20 1.63
C ALA A 115 -0.46 12.69 1.98
N TYR A 116 -1.39 13.61 2.20
CA TYR A 116 -2.77 13.31 2.58
C TYR A 116 -3.48 12.42 1.55
N ALA A 117 -3.35 12.78 0.27
CA ALA A 117 -3.81 11.98 -0.86
C ALA A 117 -2.61 11.38 -1.59
N ARG A 118 -2.62 10.07 -1.74
CA ARG A 118 -1.58 9.33 -2.45
C ARG A 118 -2.08 8.00 -2.98
N PHE A 119 -1.43 7.50 -4.01
CA PHE A 119 -1.76 6.19 -4.55
C PHE A 119 -0.51 5.42 -4.97
N LYS A 120 -0.69 4.14 -5.32
CA LYS A 120 0.35 3.27 -5.83
C LYS A 120 -0.20 2.48 -7.00
N LEU A 121 0.59 2.38 -8.04
CA LEU A 121 0.36 1.55 -9.20
C LEU A 121 1.40 0.43 -9.20
N ARG A 122 0.94 -0.82 -9.28
CA ARG A 122 1.85 -1.95 -9.34
C ARG A 122 1.24 -3.13 -10.08
N ILE A 123 2.10 -3.90 -10.74
CA ILE A 123 1.74 -5.17 -11.35
C ILE A 123 2.44 -6.26 -10.55
N ARG A 124 1.70 -7.28 -10.10
CA ARG A 124 2.22 -8.32 -9.20
C ARG A 124 2.02 -9.69 -9.81
N THR A 125 3.03 -10.56 -9.62
CA THR A 125 2.96 -11.98 -9.91
C THR A 125 3.54 -12.80 -8.75
N TYR A 126 3.31 -14.10 -8.79
CA TYR A 126 3.77 -15.05 -7.78
C TYR A 126 4.56 -16.17 -8.43
N GLY A 127 5.50 -16.76 -7.65
CA GLY A 127 6.42 -17.77 -8.16
C GLY A 127 7.57 -17.18 -8.96
N THR A 128 8.43 -18.04 -9.44
CA THR A 128 9.60 -17.69 -10.27
C THR A 128 9.45 -18.13 -11.71
N ASP A 129 8.59 -19.12 -11.95
CA ASP A 129 8.37 -19.72 -13.25
C ASP A 129 7.55 -18.80 -14.17
N SER A 130 7.74 -18.99 -15.46
CA SER A 130 6.99 -18.31 -16.51
C SER A 130 5.69 -19.03 -16.87
N ASN A 131 5.17 -19.88 -15.98
CA ASN A 131 3.94 -20.64 -16.23
C ASN A 131 2.81 -19.71 -16.67
N PRO A 132 2.23 -19.92 -17.87
CA PRO A 132 1.19 -19.04 -18.42
C PRO A 132 -0.10 -19.02 -17.59
N LYS A 133 -0.30 -20.00 -16.70
CA LYS A 133 -1.46 -20.04 -15.78
C LYS A 133 -1.27 -19.18 -14.53
N ASN A 134 -0.04 -18.78 -14.20
CA ASN A 134 0.24 -17.96 -13.02
C ASN A 134 -0.55 -16.64 -13.07
N PRO A 135 -1.08 -16.18 -11.95
CA PRO A 135 -1.85 -14.95 -11.91
C PRO A 135 -0.95 -13.71 -11.97
N VAL A 136 -1.36 -12.75 -12.77
CA VAL A 136 -0.84 -11.39 -12.81
C VAL A 136 -1.93 -10.44 -12.35
N PHE A 137 -1.60 -9.54 -11.44
CA PHE A 137 -2.54 -8.61 -10.85
C PHE A 137 -2.12 -7.16 -11.11
N PHE A 138 -3.03 -6.38 -11.67
CA PHE A 138 -2.92 -4.94 -11.77
C PHE A 138 -3.58 -4.34 -10.53
N GLU A 139 -2.81 -3.67 -9.70
CA GLU A 139 -3.26 -3.19 -8.40
C GLU A 139 -3.09 -1.68 -8.28
N LEU A 140 -4.19 -1.00 -8.07
CA LEU A 140 -4.24 0.42 -7.73
C LEU A 140 -4.68 0.54 -6.26
N LYS A 141 -3.82 1.10 -5.41
CA LYS A 141 -4.14 1.40 -4.01
C LYS A 141 -4.12 2.91 -3.83
N ARG A 142 -5.27 3.50 -3.57
CA ARG A 142 -5.43 4.91 -3.22
C ARG A 142 -5.55 5.04 -1.71
N LYS A 143 -5.03 6.12 -1.17
CA LYS A 143 -5.25 6.53 0.21
C LYS A 143 -5.53 8.03 0.24
N VAL A 144 -6.65 8.41 0.86
CA VAL A 144 -7.01 9.81 1.12
C VAL A 144 -7.32 9.91 2.61
N GLY A 145 -6.52 10.64 3.34
CA GLY A 145 -6.58 10.65 4.79
C GLY A 145 -6.43 9.24 5.38
N VAL A 146 -7.47 8.75 6.03
CA VAL A 146 -7.56 7.40 6.59
C VAL A 146 -8.16 6.38 5.63
N VAL A 147 -8.91 6.82 4.63
CA VAL A 147 -9.63 5.94 3.69
C VAL A 147 -8.66 5.29 2.70
N ILE A 148 -8.80 3.98 2.53
CA ILE A 148 -8.02 3.19 1.58
C ILE A 148 -8.96 2.49 0.61
N ILE A 149 -8.82 2.83 -0.68
CA ILE A 149 -9.56 2.19 -1.77
C ILE A 149 -8.58 1.35 -2.58
N LYS A 150 -8.97 0.11 -2.89
CA LYS A 150 -8.15 -0.83 -3.67
C LYS A 150 -8.95 -1.30 -4.87
N SER A 151 -8.42 -1.04 -6.07
CA SER A 151 -8.90 -1.63 -7.31
C SER A 151 -7.91 -2.70 -7.77
N ARG A 152 -8.41 -3.83 -8.24
CA ARG A 152 -7.59 -4.97 -8.67
C ARG A 152 -8.21 -5.64 -9.89
N ALA A 153 -7.38 -5.92 -10.89
CA ALA A 153 -7.72 -6.77 -12.02
C ALA A 153 -6.77 -7.97 -12.05
N ARG A 154 -7.27 -9.14 -12.43
CA ARG A 154 -6.51 -10.39 -12.52
C ARG A 154 -6.53 -10.92 -13.93
N MET A 155 -5.37 -11.30 -14.45
CA MET A 155 -5.26 -12.10 -15.67
C MET A 155 -4.25 -13.24 -15.48
N SER A 156 -4.22 -14.18 -16.42
CA SER A 156 -3.15 -15.17 -16.44
C SER A 156 -1.88 -14.57 -17.06
N ARG A 157 -0.71 -15.07 -16.66
CA ARG A 157 0.58 -14.62 -17.18
C ARG A 157 0.68 -14.77 -18.72
N GLY A 158 0.12 -15.83 -19.28
CA GLY A 158 0.10 -16.03 -20.73
C GLY A 158 -0.73 -15.00 -21.51
N LYS A 159 -1.59 -14.24 -20.82
CA LYS A 159 -2.33 -13.11 -21.40
C LYS A 159 -1.69 -11.76 -21.12
N TYR A 160 -0.70 -11.71 -20.24
CA TYR A 160 0.02 -10.50 -19.95
C TYR A 160 1.00 -10.17 -21.06
N GLY A 161 0.99 -8.92 -21.48
CA GLY A 161 1.97 -8.39 -22.45
C GLY A 161 2.44 -6.98 -22.03
N PRO A 162 3.65 -6.58 -22.45
CA PRO A 162 4.24 -5.28 -22.10
C PRO A 162 3.43 -4.10 -22.64
N ASN A 163 2.62 -4.32 -23.67
CA ASN A 163 1.83 -3.27 -24.33
C ASN A 163 0.49 -2.98 -23.66
N ILE A 164 0.02 -3.83 -22.75
CA ILE A 164 -1.32 -3.68 -22.13
C ILE A 164 -1.51 -2.32 -21.44
N VAL A 165 -0.51 -1.83 -20.75
CA VAL A 165 -0.63 -0.54 -20.03
C VAL A 165 -0.43 0.64 -20.97
N PRO A 166 0.62 0.67 -21.83
CA PRO A 166 0.77 1.73 -22.83
C PRO A 166 -0.41 1.79 -23.83
N HIS A 167 -0.97 0.64 -24.21
CA HIS A 167 -1.99 0.47 -25.24
C HIS A 167 -3.16 -0.36 -24.71
N PRO A 168 -4.06 0.24 -23.89
CA PRO A 168 -5.15 -0.49 -23.22
C PRO A 168 -6.11 -1.21 -24.19
N GLU A 169 -6.18 -0.77 -25.41
CA GLU A 169 -6.97 -1.39 -26.50
C GLU A 169 -6.47 -2.80 -26.85
N THR A 170 -5.21 -3.10 -26.56
CA THR A 170 -4.61 -4.44 -26.78
C THR A 170 -4.90 -5.41 -25.64
N ALA A 171 -5.52 -4.92 -24.56
CA ALA A 171 -5.77 -5.74 -23.39
C ALA A 171 -6.82 -6.83 -23.66
N PRO A 172 -6.56 -8.07 -23.24
CA PRO A 172 -7.55 -9.13 -23.41
C PRO A 172 -8.75 -8.88 -22.51
N MET A 173 -9.94 -9.24 -23.00
CA MET A 173 -11.15 -9.22 -22.18
C MET A 173 -11.00 -10.15 -20.98
N LEU A 174 -11.28 -9.66 -19.80
CA LEU A 174 -11.27 -10.43 -18.55
C LEU A 174 -12.64 -11.05 -18.28
N LYS A 175 -12.70 -12.08 -17.43
CA LYS A 175 -13.95 -12.81 -17.14
C LYS A 175 -15.00 -11.96 -16.42
N SER A 176 -14.57 -10.98 -15.64
CA SER A 176 -15.47 -10.14 -14.84
C SER A 176 -15.52 -8.71 -15.37
N PRO A 177 -16.72 -8.13 -15.61
CA PRO A 177 -16.86 -6.71 -15.95
C PRO A 177 -16.17 -5.78 -14.97
N LYS A 178 -16.22 -6.10 -13.67
CA LYS A 178 -15.53 -5.33 -12.61
C LYS A 178 -14.01 -5.35 -12.81
N GLU A 179 -13.44 -6.50 -13.15
CA GLU A 179 -11.99 -6.61 -13.40
C GLU A 179 -11.58 -5.88 -14.69
N ASN A 180 -12.39 -5.92 -15.73
CA ASN A 180 -12.16 -5.13 -16.93
C ASN A 180 -12.13 -3.63 -16.61
N ASN A 181 -13.13 -3.12 -15.89
CA ASN A 181 -13.18 -1.73 -15.47
C ASN A 181 -11.95 -1.35 -14.61
N ASN A 182 -11.54 -2.22 -13.68
CA ASN A 182 -10.36 -2.01 -12.85
C ASN A 182 -9.07 -1.97 -13.69
N LEU A 183 -8.96 -2.81 -14.73
CA LEU A 183 -7.80 -2.81 -15.63
C LEU A 183 -7.75 -1.52 -16.44
N LEU A 184 -8.86 -1.13 -17.05
CA LEU A 184 -8.95 0.11 -17.82
C LEU A 184 -8.66 1.33 -16.94
N GLU A 185 -9.18 1.37 -15.72
CA GLU A 185 -8.89 2.43 -14.76
C GLU A 185 -7.40 2.49 -14.41
N PHE A 186 -6.78 1.33 -14.15
CA PHE A 186 -5.34 1.24 -13.91
C PHE A 186 -4.53 1.82 -15.07
N CYS A 187 -4.82 1.39 -16.31
CA CYS A 187 -4.15 1.85 -17.51
C CYS A 187 -4.37 3.35 -17.75
N ARG A 188 -5.63 3.82 -17.61
CA ARG A 188 -5.97 5.23 -17.75
C ARG A 188 -5.15 6.10 -16.79
N ILE A 189 -5.11 5.74 -15.50
CA ILE A 189 -4.36 6.51 -14.51
C ILE A 189 -2.87 6.48 -14.82
N ALA A 190 -2.32 5.29 -15.12
CA ALA A 190 -0.90 5.16 -15.46
C ALA A 190 -0.51 6.07 -16.63
N ASN A 191 -1.31 6.07 -17.70
CA ASN A 191 -1.06 6.88 -18.89
C ASN A 191 -1.27 8.37 -18.63
N THR A 192 -2.34 8.76 -17.91
CA THR A 192 -2.62 10.16 -17.60
C THR A 192 -1.47 10.82 -16.82
N ILE A 193 -0.84 10.11 -15.90
CA ILE A 193 0.28 10.67 -15.12
C ILE A 193 1.66 10.37 -15.75
N GLY A 194 1.71 9.69 -16.89
CA GLY A 194 2.96 9.28 -17.51
C GLY A 194 3.75 8.26 -16.69
N ALA A 195 3.07 7.42 -15.89
CA ALA A 195 3.76 6.41 -15.09
C ALA A 195 4.41 5.35 -15.98
N ARG A 196 5.61 4.94 -15.61
CA ARG A 196 6.41 3.92 -16.29
C ARG A 196 6.99 2.94 -15.27
N PRO A 197 7.44 1.75 -15.70
CA PRO A 197 8.20 0.85 -14.86
C PRO A 197 9.40 1.55 -14.22
N LYS A 198 9.59 1.33 -12.92
CA LYS A 198 10.71 1.92 -12.18
C LYS A 198 11.49 0.89 -11.39
N MET A 199 10.77 -0.03 -10.75
CA MET A 199 11.39 -0.93 -9.80
C MET A 199 10.68 -2.26 -9.77
N LEU A 200 11.41 -3.34 -9.93
CA LEU A 200 10.98 -4.68 -9.53
C LEU A 200 11.31 -4.89 -8.06
N ILE A 201 10.38 -5.44 -7.30
CA ILE A 201 10.57 -5.81 -5.90
C ILE A 201 10.19 -7.27 -5.75
N ARG A 202 11.11 -8.07 -5.20
CA ARG A 202 10.95 -9.51 -4.97
C ARG A 202 11.21 -9.83 -3.51
N TYR A 203 10.46 -10.78 -2.98
CA TYR A 203 10.64 -11.28 -1.63
C TYR A 203 10.00 -12.65 -1.48
N ILE A 204 10.47 -13.42 -0.50
CA ILE A 204 9.81 -14.63 -0.04
C ILE A 204 8.82 -14.23 1.05
N ARG A 205 7.57 -14.65 0.86
CA ARG A 205 6.49 -14.43 1.83
C ARG A 205 6.05 -15.74 2.44
N GLU A 206 6.14 -15.83 3.73
CA GLU A 206 5.45 -16.78 4.57
C GLU A 206 4.12 -16.13 5.00
N SER A 207 3.00 -16.86 4.93
CA SER A 207 1.67 -16.29 5.11
C SER A 207 0.73 -17.24 5.85
N TYR A 208 -0.04 -16.66 6.80
CA TYR A 208 -1.04 -17.35 7.60
C TYR A 208 -2.34 -16.56 7.65
N PHE A 209 -3.44 -17.28 7.86
CA PHE A 209 -4.76 -16.73 8.18
C PHE A 209 -5.09 -17.02 9.63
N GLY A 210 -5.97 -16.23 10.24
CA GLY A 210 -6.54 -16.56 11.53
C GLY A 210 -7.36 -17.85 11.45
N ALA A 211 -7.21 -18.73 12.44
CA ALA A 211 -7.94 -20.01 12.47
C ALA A 211 -9.45 -19.80 12.69
N ASN A 212 -9.82 -18.81 13.49
CA ASN A 212 -11.20 -18.51 13.89
C ASN A 212 -11.65 -17.11 13.43
N ASP A 213 -10.92 -16.48 12.50
CA ASP A 213 -11.17 -15.12 12.03
C ASP A 213 -10.79 -15.01 10.56
N ASP A 214 -11.79 -14.79 9.72
CA ASP A 214 -11.63 -14.64 8.26
C ASP A 214 -10.74 -13.45 7.83
N TYR A 215 -10.42 -12.56 8.75
CA TYR A 215 -9.74 -11.31 8.45
C TYR A 215 -8.32 -11.19 9.01
N ALA A 216 -7.99 -11.93 10.05
CA ALA A 216 -6.66 -11.94 10.60
C ALA A 216 -5.67 -12.52 9.57
N ARG A 217 -4.65 -11.76 9.24
CA ARG A 217 -3.61 -12.20 8.33
C ARG A 217 -2.25 -11.82 8.84
N ILE A 218 -1.39 -12.80 8.89
CA ILE A 218 -0.02 -12.69 9.37
C ILE A 218 0.93 -12.99 8.22
N THR A 219 1.94 -12.15 8.02
CA THR A 219 2.96 -12.42 7.00
C THR A 219 4.35 -12.08 7.50
N PHE A 220 5.31 -12.92 7.13
CA PHE A 220 6.75 -12.66 7.28
C PHE A 220 7.36 -12.54 5.89
N ASP A 221 7.95 -11.40 5.58
CA ASP A 221 8.65 -11.18 4.32
C ASP A 221 10.15 -11.17 4.58
N ARG A 222 10.89 -12.03 3.86
CA ARG A 222 12.34 -12.16 3.92
C ARG A 222 12.98 -12.11 2.54
N ARG A 223 14.29 -11.96 2.49
CA ARG A 223 15.06 -11.76 1.24
C ARG A 223 14.44 -10.66 0.38
N VAL A 224 13.99 -9.59 1.07
CA VAL A 224 13.35 -8.48 0.39
C VAL A 224 14.37 -7.75 -0.44
N SER A 225 14.20 -7.79 -1.75
CA SER A 225 15.19 -7.31 -2.71
C SER A 225 14.54 -6.52 -3.83
N TYR A 226 15.32 -5.71 -4.53
CA TYR A 226 14.85 -4.89 -5.63
C TYR A 226 15.81 -4.94 -6.82
N ARG A 227 15.29 -4.55 -7.99
CA ARG A 227 16.03 -4.35 -9.22
C ARG A 227 15.39 -3.18 -9.98
N PRO A 228 16.12 -2.12 -10.33
CA PRO A 228 15.63 -1.07 -11.21
C PRO A 228 15.25 -1.64 -12.58
N THR A 229 14.21 -1.09 -13.21
CA THR A 229 13.78 -1.52 -14.53
C THR A 229 13.04 -0.42 -15.27
N ARG A 230 13.15 -0.42 -16.60
CA ARG A 230 12.32 0.37 -17.52
C ARG A 230 11.40 -0.51 -18.36
N SER A 231 11.60 -1.83 -18.28
CA SER A 231 10.80 -2.79 -19.03
C SER A 231 9.45 -3.03 -18.36
N TRP A 232 8.41 -3.16 -19.17
CA TRP A 232 7.11 -3.63 -18.76
C TRP A 232 7.06 -5.15 -18.56
N GLU A 233 8.10 -5.86 -18.95
CA GLU A 233 8.17 -7.31 -18.81
C GLU A 233 8.27 -7.73 -17.35
N LEU A 234 7.58 -8.81 -17.03
CA LEU A 234 7.74 -9.47 -15.75
C LEU A 234 8.90 -10.45 -15.85
N PRO A 235 9.79 -10.52 -14.84
CA PRO A 235 10.97 -11.35 -14.88
C PRO A 235 10.58 -12.83 -14.98
N GLY A 236 11.29 -13.56 -15.81
CA GLY A 236 11.20 -15.00 -15.98
C GLY A 236 12.16 -15.75 -15.05
N GLU A 237 12.49 -16.98 -15.45
CA GLU A 237 13.38 -17.88 -14.70
C GLU A 237 14.83 -17.42 -14.72
N GLU A 238 15.24 -16.69 -15.76
CA GLU A 238 16.61 -16.19 -15.96
C GLU A 238 17.12 -15.32 -14.80
N VAL A 239 16.22 -14.68 -14.10
CA VAL A 239 16.51 -13.86 -12.90
C VAL A 239 15.78 -14.37 -11.66
N ALA A 240 15.46 -15.67 -11.63
CA ALA A 240 14.77 -16.28 -10.49
C ALA A 240 15.61 -16.23 -9.21
N ASP A 241 16.94 -16.37 -9.35
CA ASP A 241 17.85 -16.31 -8.22
C ASP A 241 17.95 -14.88 -7.66
N PHE A 242 17.87 -14.80 -6.34
CA PHE A 242 18.01 -13.52 -5.60
C PHE A 242 19.41 -12.89 -5.75
N LYS A 243 20.43 -13.61 -6.21
CA LYS A 243 21.77 -13.03 -6.47
C LYS A 243 21.74 -11.89 -7.50
N TYR A 244 20.76 -11.88 -8.39
CA TYR A 244 20.57 -10.81 -9.38
C TYR A 244 19.80 -9.60 -8.84
N TRP A 245 19.47 -9.61 -7.55
CA TRP A 245 18.66 -8.60 -6.90
C TRP A 245 19.42 -7.93 -5.76
N ARG A 246 19.19 -6.65 -5.56
CA ARG A 246 19.81 -5.89 -4.48
C ARG A 246 18.99 -6.06 -3.19
N PRO A 247 19.60 -6.53 -2.10
CA PRO A 247 18.89 -6.75 -0.86
C PRO A 247 18.44 -5.44 -0.20
N MET A 248 17.26 -5.44 0.41
CA MET A 248 16.70 -4.32 1.17
C MET A 248 16.51 -4.63 2.66
N ASP A 249 16.49 -5.90 3.04
CA ASP A 249 16.36 -6.36 4.43
C ASP A 249 17.70 -6.37 5.19
N THR A 250 18.63 -5.55 4.74
CA THR A 250 19.92 -5.26 5.34
C THR A 250 19.83 -4.20 6.44
N GLN A 251 20.89 -4.05 7.21
CA GLN A 251 20.99 -2.98 8.24
C GLN A 251 20.67 -1.59 7.66
N THR A 252 21.31 -1.25 6.52
CA THR A 252 21.08 0.03 5.85
C THR A 252 19.65 0.18 5.34
N GLY A 253 19.11 -0.85 4.70
CA GLY A 253 17.74 -0.82 4.15
C GLY A 253 16.68 -0.68 5.24
N LEU A 254 16.85 -1.39 6.34
CA LEU A 254 15.95 -1.40 7.47
C LEU A 254 16.17 -0.23 8.44
N ARG A 255 17.33 0.43 8.37
CA ARG A 255 17.79 1.41 9.37
C ARG A 255 17.79 0.82 10.78
N ARG A 256 18.37 -0.38 10.91
CA ARG A 256 18.49 -1.14 12.16
C ARG A 256 19.90 -1.70 12.27
N PRO A 257 20.36 -2.02 13.48
CA PRO A 257 21.67 -2.65 13.69
C PRO A 257 21.73 -4.13 13.26
N TYR A 258 20.69 -4.62 12.58
CA TYR A 258 20.58 -6.01 12.10
C TYR A 258 19.82 -6.09 10.77
N ALA A 259 20.12 -7.09 9.97
CA ALA A 259 19.27 -7.56 8.89
C ALA A 259 18.07 -8.30 9.48
N GLY A 260 16.89 -8.22 8.85
CA GLY A 260 15.71 -8.76 9.50
C GLY A 260 14.55 -9.06 8.58
N TYR A 261 13.45 -9.50 9.19
CA TYR A 261 12.19 -9.79 8.52
C TYR A 261 11.24 -8.60 8.61
N ILE A 262 10.42 -8.45 7.59
CA ILE A 262 9.28 -7.54 7.64
C ILE A 262 8.06 -8.35 8.07
N PHE A 263 7.68 -8.21 9.30
CA PHE A 263 6.52 -8.85 9.90
C PHE A 263 5.31 -7.93 9.75
N GLU A 264 4.17 -8.46 9.30
CA GLU A 264 2.96 -7.68 9.07
C GLU A 264 1.76 -8.39 9.68
N LEU A 265 1.02 -7.66 10.51
CA LEU A 265 -0.25 -8.06 11.09
C LEU A 265 -1.37 -7.27 10.43
N LYS A 266 -2.42 -7.96 10.01
CA LYS A 266 -3.65 -7.37 9.50
C LYS A 266 -4.83 -7.92 10.25
N ALA A 267 -5.68 -7.01 10.73
CA ALA A 267 -6.94 -7.36 11.38
C ALA A 267 -8.03 -6.38 10.99
N MET A 268 -9.26 -6.69 11.35
CA MET A 268 -10.37 -5.75 11.40
C MET A 268 -10.18 -4.76 12.55
N ARG A 269 -11.12 -3.83 12.68
CA ARG A 269 -11.14 -2.85 13.78
C ARG A 269 -11.05 -3.56 15.14
N ASP A 270 -11.79 -4.65 15.30
CA ASP A 270 -11.75 -5.49 16.49
C ASP A 270 -10.57 -6.47 16.36
N THR A 271 -9.37 -5.94 16.66
CA THR A 271 -8.14 -6.73 16.61
C THR A 271 -8.20 -7.84 17.65
N PRO A 272 -7.96 -9.12 17.28
CA PRO A 272 -7.97 -10.23 18.22
C PRO A 272 -7.00 -10.01 19.39
N THR A 273 -7.39 -10.38 20.60
CA THR A 273 -6.60 -10.21 21.83
C THR A 273 -5.22 -10.85 21.71
N TRP A 274 -5.14 -12.07 21.15
CA TRP A 274 -3.88 -12.76 20.95
C TRP A 274 -2.88 -11.97 20.08
N MET A 275 -3.40 -11.18 19.10
CA MET A 275 -2.56 -10.36 18.24
C MET A 275 -2.00 -9.14 18.98
N MET A 276 -2.77 -8.55 19.89
CA MET A 276 -2.31 -7.48 20.78
C MET A 276 -1.29 -8.00 21.79
N GLU A 277 -1.53 -9.18 22.34
CA GLU A 277 -0.60 -9.85 23.27
C GLU A 277 0.71 -10.21 22.61
N LEU A 278 0.68 -10.71 21.35
CA LEU A 278 1.87 -10.96 20.56
C LEU A 278 2.74 -9.71 20.46
N VAL A 279 2.15 -8.58 20.07
CA VAL A 279 2.86 -7.31 19.93
C VAL A 279 3.51 -6.90 21.26
N ARG A 280 2.79 -7.06 22.37
CA ARG A 280 3.28 -6.74 23.71
C ARG A 280 4.36 -7.71 24.17
N ARG A 281 4.14 -9.02 24.03
CA ARG A 281 5.05 -10.08 24.48
C ARG A 281 6.43 -9.98 23.84
N PHE A 282 6.47 -9.71 22.53
CA PHE A 282 7.71 -9.60 21.77
C PHE A 282 8.23 -8.15 21.66
N ASN A 283 7.62 -7.21 22.38
CA ASN A 283 7.98 -5.79 22.38
C ASN A 283 8.13 -5.22 20.95
N LEU A 284 7.14 -5.48 20.10
CA LEU A 284 7.18 -5.12 18.69
C LEU A 284 6.82 -3.65 18.49
N ASN A 285 7.70 -2.90 17.84
CA ASN A 285 7.48 -1.49 17.52
C ASN A 285 7.00 -1.34 16.08
N ASN A 286 5.82 -0.74 15.91
CA ASN A 286 5.28 -0.46 14.58
C ASN A 286 6.12 0.61 13.85
N THR A 287 6.84 0.19 12.82
CA THR A 287 7.79 1.04 12.11
C THR A 287 7.31 1.50 10.73
N GLY A 288 6.28 0.87 10.20
CA GLY A 288 5.78 1.20 8.87
C GLY A 288 6.83 1.04 7.77
N PHE A 289 6.86 -0.09 7.09
CA PHE A 289 7.81 -0.37 6.01
C PHE A 289 7.14 -0.29 4.64
N CYS A 290 7.65 0.58 3.76
CA CYS A 290 7.22 0.67 2.37
C CYS A 290 8.33 0.20 1.45
N LYS A 291 8.23 -1.05 0.94
CA LYS A 291 9.25 -1.67 0.10
C LYS A 291 9.71 -0.77 -1.06
N TYR A 292 8.77 -0.14 -1.76
CA TYR A 292 9.11 0.71 -2.91
C TYR A 292 9.88 1.98 -2.49
N ALA A 293 9.45 2.67 -1.45
CA ALA A 293 10.15 3.86 -0.98
C ALA A 293 11.55 3.53 -0.43
N VAL A 294 11.70 2.36 0.22
CA VAL A 294 13.02 1.88 0.67
C VAL A 294 13.91 1.55 -0.52
N ALA A 295 13.40 0.82 -1.53
CA ALA A 295 14.14 0.51 -2.74
C ALA A 295 14.62 1.78 -3.45
N TRP A 296 13.72 2.76 -3.63
CA TRP A 296 14.08 4.04 -4.23
C TRP A 296 15.14 4.77 -3.42
N ARG A 297 15.01 4.86 -2.10
CA ARG A 297 16.01 5.49 -1.24
C ARG A 297 17.38 4.82 -1.34
N LEU A 298 17.42 3.49 -1.32
CA LEU A 298 18.67 2.75 -1.46
C LEU A 298 19.31 2.98 -2.83
N GLU A 299 18.51 2.98 -3.89
CA GLU A 299 18.99 3.24 -5.23
C GLU A 299 19.62 4.65 -5.33
N THR A 300 18.94 5.65 -4.75
CA THR A 300 19.46 7.03 -4.71
C THR A 300 20.74 7.14 -3.88
N LEU A 301 20.85 6.43 -2.76
CA LEU A 301 22.03 6.44 -1.91
C LEU A 301 23.24 5.77 -2.57
N PHE A 302 23.03 4.67 -3.30
CA PHE A 302 24.12 3.86 -3.83
C PHE A 302 24.51 4.21 -5.26
N ARG A 303 23.61 4.81 -6.03
CA ARG A 303 23.85 5.17 -7.44
C ARG A 303 23.87 6.66 -7.74
N GLY A 304 23.69 7.50 -6.74
CA GLY A 304 23.50 8.92 -6.96
C GLY A 304 22.11 9.24 -7.48
N PHE A 305 21.92 10.42 -8.03
CA PHE A 305 20.63 10.86 -8.56
C PHE A 305 20.31 10.12 -9.86
N THR A 306 19.17 9.47 -9.90
CA THR A 306 18.51 9.13 -11.17
C THR A 306 18.05 10.45 -11.77
N TYR A 307 18.44 10.76 -13.01
CA TYR A 307 17.96 11.94 -13.71
C TYR A 307 16.43 11.94 -13.78
N ALA A 308 15.82 13.13 -13.89
CA ALA A 308 14.37 13.28 -13.95
C ALA A 308 13.72 12.51 -15.13
N ASP A 309 14.46 12.26 -16.20
CA ASP A 309 14.06 11.41 -17.34
C ASP A 309 14.14 9.90 -17.03
N GLY A 310 14.63 9.53 -15.84
CA GLY A 310 14.83 8.14 -15.43
C GLY A 310 16.11 7.51 -16.00
N SER A 311 16.99 8.29 -16.62
CA SER A 311 18.31 7.80 -17.00
C SER A 311 19.14 7.51 -15.74
N GLU A 312 19.94 6.44 -15.78
CA GLU A 312 20.84 6.10 -14.68
C GLU A 312 22.15 6.87 -14.85
N ASN A 313 22.65 7.44 -13.77
CA ASN A 313 24.03 7.90 -13.74
C ASN A 313 24.93 6.66 -13.62
N THR A 314 25.39 6.17 -14.76
CA THR A 314 26.25 4.98 -14.85
C THR A 314 27.64 5.17 -14.28
N THR A 315 28.06 6.42 -14.02
CA THR A 315 29.38 6.74 -13.50
C THR A 315 29.58 6.46 -12.01
N LEU A 316 28.46 6.24 -11.28
CA LEU A 316 28.49 5.95 -9.84
C LEU A 316 28.02 4.53 -9.50
N THR A 317 28.11 3.58 -10.42
CA THR A 317 27.89 2.18 -10.09
C THR A 317 29.06 1.69 -9.23
N PRO A 318 28.87 1.45 -7.93
CA PRO A 318 29.81 0.59 -7.23
C PRO A 318 29.74 -0.78 -7.91
N ASN A 319 30.88 -1.31 -8.29
CA ASN A 319 30.99 -2.71 -8.71
C ASN A 319 30.62 -3.59 -7.52
N TRP A 320 29.33 -3.87 -7.35
CA TRP A 320 28.86 -4.91 -6.46
C TRP A 320 28.96 -6.24 -7.21
N ILE A 321 30.12 -6.79 -7.18
CA ILE A 321 30.38 -8.22 -7.47
C ILE A 321 30.27 -8.99 -6.16
#